data_edd1f1d6930068ac063b83e87735c714
#
_entry.id   edd1f1d6930068ac063b83e87735c714
#
_cell.length_a   1.000
_cell.length_b   1.000
_cell.length_c   1.000
_cell.angle_alpha   90.00
_cell.angle_beta   90.00
_cell.angle_gamma   90.00
#
_symmetry.space_group_name_H-M   'P 1'
#
loop_
_entity.id
_entity.type
_entity.pdbx_description
1 polymer ?
#
loop_
_entity_poly.entity_id
_entity_poly.type
_entity_poly.pdbx_seq_one_letter_code
_entity_poly.pdbx_strand_id
1 'polypeptide(L)'
;MKKFIAVFCIMLLAVFTFAACSSKKESTKEQTQNIRIGEVTHSLFYAPLYVGIEKGFFKDEGLNIDLQTTAGGDKTMTALLSGGIDIALVGSETSIYIHQQGAKDPVINFAQLTQTDGTFLVSRKKLDSFNWNDVRGVAFLGQRKGGMPQMVGEYVLKKNGIDPHKDTNLIQNIEFANIASAFASGTGEFVQLFEPTASIFEKEGKGYIVASFGNESGTVPYTSFMAKESFLKKDKDTAEKFTRALYKAQQWVDTHSPEEIADAVSPLFKDTSKDITVKVIERYKKQHSYATNPLLDAEEWKQLQTIMKEAGELQKEVPHEALVNTKIAESVIKK
;
A
#
# COMPACT_ATOMS: atom_id res chain seq x y z
N MET A 1 -36.44 52.39 56.16
CA MET A 1 -35.38 52.01 55.19
C MET A 1 -34.74 50.63 55.35
N LYS A 2 -34.58 50.14 56.59
CA LYS A 2 -33.95 48.79 56.82
C LYS A 2 -34.79 47.60 56.35
N LYS A 3 -36.11 47.65 56.22
CA LYS A 3 -37.00 46.58 55.78
C LYS A 3 -37.12 46.45 54.26
N PHE A 4 -36.85 47.50 53.50
CA PHE A 4 -36.86 47.43 52.02
C PHE A 4 -35.58 46.89 51.45
N ILE A 5 -34.44 46.95 52.13
CA ILE A 5 -33.17 46.43 51.70
C ILE A 5 -33.15 44.89 51.84
N ALA A 6 -33.82 44.32 52.87
CA ALA A 6 -33.90 42.89 53.08
C ALA A 6 -34.73 42.14 52.00
N VAL A 7 -35.80 42.76 51.49
CA VAL A 7 -36.64 42.18 50.43
C VAL A 7 -35.94 42.24 49.09
N PHE A 8 -35.12 43.25 48.83
CA PHE A 8 -34.38 43.39 47.58
C PHE A 8 -33.19 42.40 47.47
N CYS A 9 -32.54 42.08 48.58
CA CYS A 9 -31.49 41.06 48.65
C CYS A 9 -32.04 39.65 48.50
N ILE A 10 -33.25 39.35 48.94
CA ILE A 10 -33.86 38.03 48.80
C ILE A 10 -34.36 37.81 47.35
N MET A 11 -34.81 38.85 46.65
CA MET A 11 -35.14 38.78 45.19
C MET A 11 -33.92 38.59 44.29
N LEU A 12 -32.73 39.14 44.64
CA LEU A 12 -31.50 38.92 43.89
C LEU A 12 -30.91 37.52 44.07
N LEU A 13 -31.15 36.83 45.18
CA LEU A 13 -30.71 35.45 45.40
C LEU A 13 -31.59 34.40 44.65
N ALA A 14 -32.86 34.72 44.36
CA ALA A 14 -33.77 33.83 43.65
C ALA A 14 -33.54 33.78 42.12
N VAL A 15 -32.82 34.75 41.53
CA VAL A 15 -32.53 34.80 40.10
C VAL A 15 -31.26 33.98 39.74
N PHE A 16 -30.40 33.67 40.72
CA PHE A 16 -29.16 32.91 40.47
C PHE A 16 -29.33 31.38 40.50
N THR A 17 -30.50 30.84 40.86
CA THR A 17 -30.70 29.38 40.95
C THR A 17 -31.32 28.74 39.72
N PHE A 18 -31.67 29.49 38.65
CA PHE A 18 -32.18 28.93 37.38
C PHE A 18 -31.20 28.87 36.21
N ALA A 19 -29.93 29.27 36.44
CA ALA A 19 -28.91 29.23 35.39
C ALA A 19 -27.99 28.00 35.43
N ALA A 20 -28.30 26.97 36.21
CA ALA A 20 -27.43 25.82 36.43
C ALA A 20 -28.09 24.50 36.02
N CYS A 21 -28.71 24.41 34.82
CA CYS A 21 -29.04 23.15 34.16
C CYS A 21 -29.24 23.33 32.66
N SER A 22 -28.24 23.92 31.99
CA SER A 22 -28.05 23.68 30.58
C SER A 22 -26.68 23.06 30.43
N SER A 23 -26.58 21.76 30.75
CA SER A 23 -25.46 20.94 30.29
C SER A 23 -25.58 20.88 28.77
N LYS A 24 -25.04 21.91 28.09
CA LYS A 24 -24.54 21.68 26.75
C LYS A 24 -23.64 20.46 26.85
N LYS A 25 -24.08 19.32 26.33
CA LYS A 25 -23.14 18.33 25.84
C LYS A 25 -22.23 19.09 24.88
N GLU A 26 -21.10 19.57 25.36
CA GLU A 26 -19.98 19.84 24.50
C GLU A 26 -19.77 18.49 23.78
N SER A 27 -20.13 18.44 22.52
CA SER A 27 -19.59 17.45 21.64
C SER A 27 -18.08 17.71 21.71
N THR A 28 -17.38 16.93 22.48
CA THR A 28 -15.94 16.78 22.35
C THR A 28 -15.76 16.46 20.86
N LYS A 29 -15.34 17.49 20.09
CA LYS A 29 -14.81 17.23 18.75
C LYS A 29 -13.70 16.24 19.00
N GLU A 30 -13.92 14.99 18.66
CA GLU A 30 -12.88 13.97 18.69
C GLU A 30 -11.72 14.57 17.92
N GLN A 31 -10.60 14.75 18.59
CA GLN A 31 -9.45 15.45 18.01
C GLN A 31 -8.92 14.56 16.90
N THR A 32 -9.08 14.99 15.66
CA THR A 32 -8.63 14.23 14.48
C THR A 32 -7.13 13.98 14.59
N GLN A 33 -6.72 12.74 14.58
CA GLN A 33 -5.31 12.34 14.68
C GLN A 33 -4.67 12.34 13.29
N ASN A 34 -3.56 13.04 13.13
CA ASN A 34 -2.77 13.01 11.90
C ASN A 34 -1.91 11.74 11.86
N ILE A 35 -1.97 11.01 10.75
CA ILE A 35 -1.17 9.80 10.48
C ILE A 35 -0.37 10.04 9.21
N ARG A 36 0.96 10.01 9.33
CA ARG A 36 1.89 10.15 8.22
C ARG A 36 2.15 8.78 7.61
N ILE A 37 1.80 8.61 6.34
CA ILE A 37 2.00 7.35 5.60
C ILE A 37 3.02 7.58 4.50
N GLY A 38 4.03 6.71 4.43
CA GLY A 38 4.93 6.64 3.28
C GLY A 38 4.51 5.51 2.35
N GLU A 39 4.23 5.82 1.09
CA GLU A 39 4.03 4.84 0.02
C GLU A 39 5.27 4.73 -0.85
N VAL A 40 5.55 3.53 -1.36
CA VAL A 40 6.72 3.29 -2.23
C VAL A 40 6.61 4.04 -3.55
N THR A 41 5.43 4.08 -4.13
CA THR A 41 5.13 4.72 -5.41
C THR A 41 3.69 5.18 -5.44
N HIS A 42 3.41 6.25 -6.18
CA HIS A 42 2.03 6.69 -6.42
C HIS A 42 1.45 5.87 -7.57
N SER A 43 0.64 4.86 -7.26
CA SER A 43 0.16 3.88 -8.23
C SER A 43 -1.26 3.43 -7.96
N LEU A 44 -2.07 3.27 -9.01
CA LEU A 44 -3.41 2.68 -8.93
C LEU A 44 -3.40 1.24 -8.36
N PHE A 45 -2.23 0.64 -8.19
CA PHE A 45 -2.03 -0.59 -7.42
C PHE A 45 -2.46 -0.48 -5.95
N TYR A 46 -2.51 0.76 -5.44
CA TYR A 46 -2.96 1.07 -4.07
C TYR A 46 -4.37 1.67 -4.01
N ALA A 47 -5.20 1.44 -5.04
CA ALA A 47 -6.54 2.04 -5.14
C ALA A 47 -7.39 1.93 -3.87
N PRO A 48 -7.41 0.83 -3.08
CA PRO A 48 -8.19 0.81 -1.84
C PRO A 48 -7.75 1.84 -0.80
N LEU A 49 -6.45 2.17 -0.69
CA LEU A 49 -5.97 3.26 0.17
C LEU A 49 -6.53 4.60 -0.29
N TYR A 50 -6.42 4.90 -1.58
CA TYR A 50 -6.88 6.17 -2.15
C TYR A 50 -8.40 6.34 -2.05
N VAL A 51 -9.15 5.26 -2.28
CA VAL A 51 -10.62 5.25 -2.04
C VAL A 51 -10.92 5.55 -0.57
N GLY A 52 -10.20 4.94 0.36
CA GLY A 52 -10.36 5.21 1.79
C GLY A 52 -10.12 6.68 2.16
N ILE A 53 -9.15 7.32 1.52
CA ILE A 53 -8.85 8.74 1.71
C ILE A 53 -9.94 9.61 1.10
N GLU A 54 -10.25 9.43 -0.20
CA GLU A 54 -11.15 10.30 -0.95
C GLU A 54 -12.62 10.15 -0.52
N LYS A 55 -13.04 8.94 -0.14
CA LYS A 55 -14.38 8.70 0.40
C LYS A 55 -14.51 9.06 1.89
N GLY A 56 -13.44 9.47 2.52
CA GLY A 56 -13.43 9.92 3.90
C GLY A 56 -13.51 8.81 4.94
N PHE A 57 -13.28 7.55 4.59
CA PHE A 57 -13.40 6.44 5.55
C PHE A 57 -12.40 6.57 6.71
N PHE A 58 -11.20 7.09 6.47
CA PHE A 58 -10.26 7.41 7.54
C PHE A 58 -10.73 8.58 8.41
N LYS A 59 -11.35 9.60 7.81
CA LYS A 59 -11.91 10.75 8.56
C LYS A 59 -13.08 10.32 9.44
N ASP A 60 -13.91 9.38 8.98
CA ASP A 60 -15.01 8.80 9.77
C ASP A 60 -14.49 8.11 11.05
N GLU A 61 -13.26 7.59 11.01
CA GLU A 61 -12.57 6.99 12.16
C GLU A 61 -11.73 8.02 12.95
N GLY A 62 -11.85 9.31 12.67
CA GLY A 62 -11.09 10.36 13.34
C GLY A 62 -9.62 10.45 12.91
N LEU A 63 -9.25 9.91 11.75
CA LEU A 63 -7.89 9.93 11.22
C LEU A 63 -7.76 10.87 10.03
N ASN A 64 -6.75 11.72 10.05
CA ASN A 64 -6.35 12.54 8.91
C ASN A 64 -5.07 11.95 8.32
N ILE A 65 -5.11 11.51 7.07
CA ILE A 65 -3.99 10.84 6.40
C ILE A 65 -3.13 11.91 5.69
N ASP A 66 -1.85 11.94 6.06
CA ASP A 66 -0.78 12.68 5.37
C ASP A 66 0.04 11.66 4.58
N LEU A 67 -0.24 11.56 3.27
CA LEU A 67 0.35 10.55 2.37
C LEU A 67 1.54 11.14 1.62
N GLN A 68 2.69 10.46 1.68
CA GLN A 68 3.94 10.87 1.06
C GLN A 68 4.50 9.75 0.18
N THR A 69 4.87 10.05 -1.07
CA THR A 69 5.55 9.11 -1.96
C THR A 69 7.06 9.15 -1.70
N THR A 70 7.65 8.02 -1.33
CA THR A 70 9.07 7.91 -0.94
C THR A 70 9.99 7.44 -2.06
N ALA A 71 9.41 6.91 -3.14
CA ALA A 71 10.10 6.45 -4.36
C ALA A 71 11.16 5.34 -4.11
N GLY A 72 10.76 4.30 -3.38
CA GLY A 72 11.57 3.10 -3.15
C GLY A 72 11.33 2.47 -1.78
N GLY A 73 11.33 1.14 -1.70
CA GLY A 73 11.06 0.41 -0.45
C GLY A 73 12.09 0.69 0.66
N ASP A 74 13.35 0.80 0.30
CA ASP A 74 14.45 1.19 1.20
C ASP A 74 14.26 2.60 1.77
N LYS A 75 13.80 3.55 0.94
CA LYS A 75 13.51 4.93 1.36
C LYS A 75 12.28 4.99 2.27
N THR A 76 11.23 4.21 1.95
CA THR A 76 10.04 4.09 2.81
C THR A 76 10.42 3.55 4.18
N MET A 77 11.21 2.49 4.20
CA MET A 77 11.65 1.90 5.46
C MET A 77 12.58 2.83 6.25
N THR A 78 13.48 3.53 5.58
CA THR A 78 14.31 4.57 6.22
C THR A 78 13.47 5.67 6.86
N ALA A 79 12.42 6.14 6.16
CA ALA A 79 11.50 7.15 6.70
C ALA A 79 10.74 6.63 7.93
N LEU A 80 10.31 5.36 7.94
CA LEU A 80 9.66 4.74 9.09
C LEU A 80 10.62 4.63 10.29
N LEU A 81 11.82 4.10 10.07
CA LEU A 81 12.80 3.87 11.13
C LEU A 81 13.27 5.19 11.76
N SER A 82 13.44 6.24 10.96
CA SER A 82 13.82 7.57 11.44
C SER A 82 12.68 8.35 12.10
N GLY A 83 11.43 7.88 12.01
CA GLY A 83 10.24 8.57 12.53
C GLY A 83 9.74 9.70 11.63
N GLY A 84 10.15 9.74 10.36
CA GLY A 84 9.61 10.64 9.34
C GLY A 84 8.16 10.32 8.97
N ILE A 85 7.79 9.05 9.04
CA ILE A 85 6.41 8.54 8.87
C ILE A 85 6.03 7.65 10.05
N ASP A 86 4.73 7.44 10.25
CA ASP A 86 4.17 6.61 11.33
C ASP A 86 3.84 5.20 10.82
N ILE A 87 3.37 5.10 9.56
CA ILE A 87 3.00 3.86 8.89
C ILE A 87 3.70 3.82 7.52
N ALA A 88 4.28 2.68 7.20
CA ALA A 88 4.85 2.40 5.88
C ALA A 88 3.91 1.51 5.07
N LEU A 89 3.67 1.88 3.81
CA LEU A 89 3.05 1.04 2.79
C LEU A 89 4.15 0.57 1.84
N VAL A 90 4.61 -0.65 2.03
CA VAL A 90 5.81 -1.18 1.37
C VAL A 90 5.72 -2.70 1.24
N GLY A 91 6.61 -3.30 0.48
CA GLY A 91 6.71 -4.75 0.33
C GLY A 91 6.94 -5.47 1.66
N SER A 92 6.20 -6.54 1.90
CA SER A 92 6.20 -7.26 3.18
C SER A 92 7.57 -7.84 3.57
N GLU A 93 8.43 -8.09 2.59
CA GLU A 93 9.81 -8.55 2.76
C GLU A 93 10.67 -7.60 3.60
N THR A 94 10.39 -6.31 3.54
CA THR A 94 11.21 -5.30 4.22
C THR A 94 11.20 -5.47 5.74
N SER A 95 10.12 -5.97 6.32
CA SER A 95 10.06 -6.30 7.76
C SER A 95 11.02 -7.43 8.12
N ILE A 96 11.18 -8.41 7.22
CA ILE A 96 12.13 -9.53 7.38
C ILE A 96 13.57 -9.01 7.38
N TYR A 97 13.92 -8.12 6.45
CA TYR A 97 15.26 -7.51 6.41
C TYR A 97 15.60 -6.75 7.70
N ILE A 98 14.67 -5.94 8.19
CA ILE A 98 14.85 -5.19 9.44
C ILE A 98 15.00 -6.12 10.64
N HIS A 99 14.21 -7.19 10.69
CA HIS A 99 14.31 -8.21 11.74
C HIS A 99 15.69 -8.91 11.70
N GLN A 100 16.17 -9.31 10.52
CA GLN A 100 17.45 -9.98 10.34
C GLN A 100 18.65 -9.07 10.66
N GLN A 101 18.50 -7.77 10.57
CA GLN A 101 19.48 -6.78 11.01
C GLN A 101 19.49 -6.56 12.53
N GLY A 102 18.64 -7.26 13.28
CA GLY A 102 18.60 -7.20 14.74
C GLY A 102 17.97 -5.92 15.30
N ALA A 103 17.01 -5.33 14.61
CA ALA A 103 16.33 -4.13 15.10
C ALA A 103 15.71 -4.36 16.49
N LYS A 104 15.97 -3.44 17.43
CA LYS A 104 15.42 -3.50 18.79
C LYS A 104 13.92 -3.19 18.85
N ASP A 105 13.41 -2.42 17.90
CA ASP A 105 12.01 -2.10 17.73
C ASP A 105 11.60 -2.65 16.36
N PRO A 106 11.11 -3.90 16.29
CA PRO A 106 10.81 -4.56 15.02
C PRO A 106 9.67 -3.85 14.29
N VAL A 107 9.68 -4.00 12.96
CA VAL A 107 8.62 -3.50 12.09
C VAL A 107 7.62 -4.63 11.86
N ILE A 108 6.36 -4.37 12.19
CA ILE A 108 5.29 -5.36 12.21
C ILE A 108 4.29 -5.05 11.10
N ASN A 109 3.99 -6.04 10.27
CA ASN A 109 2.88 -6.02 9.33
C ASN A 109 1.56 -6.13 10.09
N PHE A 110 0.60 -5.26 9.87
CA PHE A 110 -0.68 -5.28 10.59
C PHE A 110 -1.91 -5.22 9.69
N ALA A 111 -1.74 -4.85 8.41
CA ALA A 111 -2.82 -4.86 7.43
C ALA A 111 -2.28 -5.04 6.01
N GLN A 112 -2.85 -5.99 5.25
CA GLN A 112 -2.50 -6.25 3.85
C GLN A 112 -3.31 -5.33 2.94
N LEU A 113 -2.66 -4.85 1.86
CA LEU A 113 -3.32 -4.05 0.82
C LEU A 113 -3.42 -4.78 -0.51
N THR A 114 -2.33 -5.41 -0.94
CA THR A 114 -2.25 -6.12 -2.24
C THR A 114 -1.72 -7.54 -2.06
N GLN A 115 -2.25 -8.44 -2.88
CA GLN A 115 -2.03 -9.89 -2.72
C GLN A 115 -1.46 -10.59 -3.97
N THR A 116 -0.98 -9.82 -4.97
CA THR A 116 -0.22 -10.32 -6.12
C THR A 116 0.83 -9.29 -6.50
N ASP A 117 1.76 -9.63 -7.41
CA ASP A 117 2.63 -8.62 -8.00
C ASP A 117 1.82 -7.61 -8.84
N GLY A 118 2.18 -6.34 -8.76
CA GLY A 118 1.51 -5.25 -9.44
C GLY A 118 2.18 -4.82 -10.75
N THR A 119 3.20 -5.55 -11.22
CA THR A 119 3.97 -5.16 -12.40
C THR A 119 3.59 -5.95 -13.64
N PHE A 120 3.93 -5.37 -14.77
CA PHE A 120 3.71 -5.92 -16.10
C PHE A 120 5.01 -5.97 -16.88
N LEU A 121 5.17 -7.01 -17.69
CA LEU A 121 6.23 -7.08 -18.69
C LEU A 121 5.81 -6.25 -19.89
N VAL A 122 6.61 -5.25 -20.20
CA VAL A 122 6.41 -4.36 -21.35
C VAL A 122 7.50 -4.62 -22.36
N SER A 123 7.10 -4.96 -23.59
CA SER A 123 7.98 -5.12 -24.73
C SER A 123 8.15 -3.79 -25.46
N ARG A 124 9.35 -3.49 -25.95
CA ARG A 124 9.61 -2.32 -26.79
C ARG A 124 8.89 -2.39 -28.14
N LYS A 125 8.77 -3.60 -28.68
CA LYS A 125 8.12 -3.86 -29.97
C LYS A 125 6.75 -4.49 -29.74
N LYS A 126 5.82 -4.19 -30.62
CA LYS A 126 4.55 -4.89 -30.69
C LYS A 126 4.82 -6.34 -31.12
N LEU A 127 4.33 -7.29 -30.36
CA LEU A 127 4.42 -8.73 -30.63
C LEU A 127 3.04 -9.23 -31.04
N ASP A 128 2.98 -10.12 -32.03
CA ASP A 128 1.74 -10.80 -32.43
C ASP A 128 1.30 -11.82 -31.36
N SER A 129 2.28 -12.43 -30.69
CA SER A 129 2.11 -13.29 -29.54
C SER A 129 3.35 -13.19 -28.67
N PHE A 130 3.22 -13.44 -27.36
CA PHE A 130 4.33 -13.47 -26.43
C PHE A 130 4.51 -14.86 -25.85
N ASN A 131 5.77 -15.29 -25.75
CA ASN A 131 6.20 -16.45 -24.99
C ASN A 131 7.33 -16.04 -24.04
N TRP A 132 7.40 -16.60 -22.85
CA TRP A 132 8.46 -16.25 -21.89
C TRP A 132 9.87 -16.48 -22.45
N ASN A 133 10.06 -17.42 -23.37
CA ASN A 133 11.34 -17.61 -24.06
C ASN A 133 11.79 -16.39 -24.91
N ASP A 134 10.91 -15.47 -25.22
CA ASP A 134 11.26 -14.25 -25.98
C ASP A 134 12.18 -13.30 -25.20
N VAL A 135 12.29 -13.47 -23.87
CA VAL A 135 13.23 -12.70 -23.05
C VAL A 135 14.66 -13.29 -23.04
N ARG A 136 14.88 -14.47 -23.64
CA ARG A 136 16.20 -15.10 -23.67
C ARG A 136 17.17 -14.32 -24.56
N GLY A 137 18.38 -14.11 -24.08
CA GLY A 137 19.46 -13.47 -24.81
C GLY A 137 19.30 -11.98 -25.05
N VAL A 138 18.19 -11.36 -24.61
CA VAL A 138 17.94 -9.93 -24.81
C VAL A 138 18.07 -9.13 -23.52
N ALA A 139 18.26 -7.81 -23.67
CA ALA A 139 18.36 -6.91 -22.53
C ALA A 139 16.96 -6.72 -21.88
N PHE A 140 16.85 -7.08 -20.63
CA PHE A 140 15.64 -6.95 -19.84
C PHE A 140 15.90 -6.02 -18.63
N LEU A 141 15.20 -4.88 -18.61
CA LEU A 141 15.19 -4.00 -17.44
C LEU A 141 14.29 -4.63 -16.35
N GLY A 142 14.90 -5.40 -15.46
CA GLY A 142 14.28 -5.86 -14.24
C GLY A 142 14.22 -4.74 -13.21
N GLN A 143 13.60 -5.02 -12.09
CA GLN A 143 13.54 -4.11 -10.97
C GLN A 143 14.82 -4.17 -10.14
N ARG A 144 15.10 -3.11 -9.37
CA ARG A 144 16.30 -3.02 -8.52
C ARG A 144 16.33 -4.15 -7.50
N LYS A 145 17.52 -4.75 -7.35
CA LYS A 145 17.77 -5.88 -6.46
C LYS A 145 17.35 -5.59 -5.01
N GLY A 146 16.78 -6.60 -4.34
CA GLY A 146 16.36 -6.57 -2.94
C GLY A 146 14.91 -6.14 -2.71
N GLY A 147 14.12 -5.83 -3.76
CA GLY A 147 12.69 -5.50 -3.64
C GLY A 147 11.77 -6.58 -4.18
N MET A 148 10.53 -6.61 -3.70
CA MET A 148 9.51 -7.56 -4.18
C MET A 148 9.42 -7.65 -5.70
N PRO A 149 9.38 -6.54 -6.46
CA PRO A 149 9.25 -6.65 -7.91
C PRO A 149 10.40 -7.42 -8.56
N GLN A 150 11.63 -7.24 -8.07
CA GLN A 150 12.79 -7.98 -8.56
C GLN A 150 12.66 -9.48 -8.25
N MET A 151 12.35 -9.80 -6.99
CA MET A 151 12.28 -11.19 -6.54
C MET A 151 11.16 -11.96 -7.25
N VAL A 152 9.99 -11.34 -7.40
CA VAL A 152 8.87 -11.92 -8.16
C VAL A 152 9.22 -12.04 -9.65
N GLY A 153 9.86 -11.03 -10.24
CA GLY A 153 10.31 -11.09 -11.62
C GLY A 153 11.23 -12.30 -11.88
N GLU A 154 12.22 -12.51 -11.04
CA GLU A 154 13.13 -13.65 -11.12
C GLU A 154 12.42 -15.01 -10.86
N TYR A 155 11.52 -15.03 -9.87
CA TYR A 155 10.69 -16.20 -9.57
C TYR A 155 9.85 -16.62 -10.78
N VAL A 156 9.19 -15.66 -11.46
CA VAL A 156 8.37 -15.92 -12.65
C VAL A 156 9.23 -16.42 -13.82
N LEU A 157 10.42 -15.82 -14.03
CA LEU A 157 11.36 -16.32 -15.04
C LEU A 157 11.76 -17.78 -14.78
N LYS A 158 12.14 -18.09 -13.54
CA LYS A 158 12.52 -19.46 -13.13
C LYS A 158 11.37 -20.44 -13.28
N LYS A 159 10.14 -20.06 -12.90
CA LYS A 159 8.92 -20.86 -13.09
C LYS A 159 8.68 -21.21 -14.56
N ASN A 160 9.09 -20.34 -15.48
CA ASN A 160 9.03 -20.55 -16.91
C ASN A 160 10.31 -21.19 -17.51
N GLY A 161 11.17 -21.76 -16.66
CA GLY A 161 12.38 -22.48 -17.08
C GLY A 161 13.52 -21.57 -17.55
N ILE A 162 13.51 -20.31 -17.18
CA ILE A 162 14.50 -19.30 -17.56
C ILE A 162 15.37 -18.95 -16.35
N ASP A 163 16.68 -19.18 -16.46
CA ASP A 163 17.62 -18.66 -15.46
C ASP A 163 17.82 -17.15 -15.72
N PRO A 164 17.37 -16.28 -14.80
CA PRO A 164 17.39 -14.83 -15.04
C PRO A 164 18.80 -14.29 -15.28
N HIS A 165 19.83 -14.91 -14.71
CA HIS A 165 21.20 -14.40 -14.76
C HIS A 165 22.08 -15.10 -15.82
N LYS A 166 21.61 -16.21 -16.42
CA LYS A 166 22.32 -16.92 -17.49
C LYS A 166 21.62 -16.78 -18.84
N ASP A 167 20.29 -16.79 -18.82
CA ASP A 167 19.50 -16.87 -20.03
C ASP A 167 19.05 -15.49 -20.52
N THR A 168 19.15 -14.46 -19.68
CA THR A 168 18.78 -13.09 -20.05
C THR A 168 19.93 -12.12 -19.76
N ASN A 169 19.91 -10.95 -20.42
CA ASN A 169 20.78 -9.84 -20.05
C ASN A 169 20.03 -8.93 -19.06
N LEU A 170 19.90 -9.41 -17.83
CA LEU A 170 19.07 -8.76 -16.78
C LEU A 170 19.78 -7.55 -16.19
N ILE A 171 19.17 -6.37 -16.32
CA ILE A 171 19.67 -5.08 -15.82
C ILE A 171 18.90 -4.73 -14.56
N GLN A 172 19.55 -4.69 -13.39
CA GLN A 172 18.96 -4.47 -12.06
C GLN A 172 19.66 -3.35 -11.25
N ASN A 173 20.51 -2.58 -11.87
CA ASN A 173 21.30 -1.53 -11.24
C ASN A 173 20.73 -0.12 -11.49
N ILE A 174 19.50 -0.01 -12.00
CA ILE A 174 18.81 1.26 -12.21
C ILE A 174 17.91 1.54 -10.99
N GLU A 175 18.02 2.76 -10.47
CA GLU A 175 17.15 3.22 -9.38
C GLU A 175 15.67 3.14 -9.77
N PHE A 176 14.81 2.72 -8.84
CA PHE A 176 13.37 2.49 -9.05
C PHE A 176 12.68 3.64 -9.80
N ALA A 177 12.92 4.88 -9.40
CA ALA A 177 12.31 6.06 -10.00
C ALA A 177 12.76 6.31 -11.45
N ASN A 178 13.86 5.69 -11.91
CA ASN A 178 14.48 5.95 -13.22
C ASN A 178 14.24 4.84 -14.25
N ILE A 179 13.63 3.71 -13.87
CA ILE A 179 13.46 2.54 -14.74
C ILE A 179 12.63 2.89 -15.98
N ALA A 180 11.48 3.57 -15.79
CA ALA A 180 10.62 3.96 -16.90
C ALA A 180 11.32 4.89 -17.89
N SER A 181 12.05 5.91 -17.41
CA SER A 181 12.78 6.83 -18.26
C SER A 181 13.97 6.17 -18.95
N ALA A 182 14.66 5.23 -18.31
CA ALA A 182 15.72 4.44 -18.95
C ALA A 182 15.18 3.61 -20.12
N PHE A 183 14.03 2.95 -19.93
CA PHE A 183 13.37 2.23 -21.02
C PHE A 183 12.93 3.19 -22.14
N ALA A 184 12.26 4.30 -21.80
CA ALA A 184 11.85 5.30 -22.79
C ALA A 184 13.03 5.84 -23.61
N SER A 185 14.21 5.95 -23.01
CA SER A 185 15.47 6.40 -23.66
C SER A 185 16.17 5.30 -24.47
N GLY A 186 15.60 4.11 -24.58
CA GLY A 186 16.13 3.04 -25.45
C GLY A 186 16.83 1.89 -24.71
N THR A 187 16.93 1.90 -23.40
CA THR A 187 17.56 0.80 -22.64
C THR A 187 16.62 -0.41 -22.58
N GLY A 188 17.11 -1.59 -22.97
CA GLY A 188 16.41 -2.87 -22.90
C GLY A 188 15.35 -3.09 -23.99
N GLU A 189 15.09 -4.36 -24.29
CA GLU A 189 14.00 -4.81 -25.17
C GLU A 189 12.72 -5.03 -24.38
N PHE A 190 12.85 -5.45 -23.12
CA PHE A 190 11.77 -5.64 -22.17
C PHE A 190 12.03 -4.83 -20.91
N VAL A 191 10.94 -4.46 -20.23
CA VAL A 191 10.99 -3.78 -18.92
C VAL A 191 9.84 -4.26 -18.04
N GLN A 192 10.07 -4.32 -16.73
CA GLN A 192 9.07 -4.57 -15.71
C GLN A 192 8.59 -3.23 -15.16
N LEU A 193 7.31 -2.88 -15.36
CA LEU A 193 6.71 -1.60 -14.96
C LEU A 193 5.42 -1.78 -14.17
N PHE A 194 5.18 -0.87 -13.23
CA PHE A 194 3.89 -0.68 -12.59
C PHE A 194 2.92 0.11 -13.47
N GLU A 195 1.64 0.01 -13.18
CA GLU A 195 0.60 0.90 -13.67
C GLU A 195 0.53 2.22 -12.84
N PRO A 196 0.18 3.35 -13.42
CA PRO A 196 -0.34 3.54 -14.80
C PRO A 196 0.75 3.65 -15.87
N THR A 197 2.03 3.62 -15.51
CA THR A 197 3.14 3.85 -16.45
C THR A 197 3.16 2.87 -17.62
N ALA A 198 2.87 1.59 -17.36
CA ALA A 198 2.81 0.57 -18.41
C ALA A 198 1.71 0.88 -19.45
N SER A 199 0.50 1.26 -19.01
CA SER A 199 -0.59 1.67 -19.91
C SER A 199 -0.33 3.00 -20.62
N ILE A 200 0.34 3.94 -19.97
CA ILE A 200 0.76 5.20 -20.61
C ILE A 200 1.75 4.90 -21.75
N PHE A 201 2.73 4.04 -21.52
CA PHE A 201 3.69 3.63 -22.55
C PHE A 201 3.00 2.95 -23.72
N GLU A 202 2.02 2.09 -23.47
CA GLU A 202 1.23 1.44 -24.51
C GLU A 202 0.42 2.48 -25.33
N LYS A 203 -0.23 3.44 -24.68
CA LYS A 203 -0.97 4.53 -25.32
C LYS A 203 -0.07 5.43 -26.19
N GLU A 204 1.14 5.68 -25.71
CA GLU A 204 2.12 6.53 -26.40
C GLU A 204 2.95 5.77 -27.46
N GLY A 205 2.75 4.47 -27.62
CA GLY A 205 3.54 3.63 -28.54
C GLY A 205 5.01 3.46 -28.14
N LYS A 206 5.35 3.73 -26.88
CA LYS A 206 6.69 3.56 -26.30
C LYS A 206 6.99 2.13 -25.84
N GLY A 207 5.96 1.30 -25.69
CA GLY A 207 6.03 -0.08 -25.29
C GLY A 207 4.67 -0.75 -25.33
N TYR A 208 4.65 -2.07 -25.20
CA TYR A 208 3.43 -2.90 -25.29
C TYR A 208 3.41 -3.89 -24.15
N ILE A 209 2.32 -3.92 -23.38
CA ILE A 209 2.15 -4.88 -22.29
C ILE A 209 1.94 -6.26 -22.90
N VAL A 210 2.81 -7.22 -22.54
CA VAL A 210 2.80 -8.58 -23.10
C VAL A 210 2.51 -9.65 -22.04
N ALA A 211 2.78 -9.40 -20.76
CA ALA A 211 2.48 -10.32 -19.67
C ALA A 211 2.26 -9.59 -18.34
N SER A 212 1.63 -10.28 -17.38
CA SER A 212 1.46 -9.81 -16.00
C SER A 212 2.27 -10.70 -15.05
N PHE A 213 3.15 -10.11 -14.27
CA PHE A 213 3.86 -10.84 -13.22
C PHE A 213 2.91 -11.27 -12.10
N GLY A 214 1.85 -10.50 -11.84
CA GLY A 214 0.84 -10.86 -10.83
C GLY A 214 0.04 -12.11 -11.18
N ASN A 215 -0.31 -12.31 -12.45
CA ASN A 215 -0.95 -13.55 -12.90
C ASN A 215 -0.03 -14.78 -12.77
N GLU A 216 1.27 -14.57 -12.96
CA GLU A 216 2.26 -15.66 -12.97
C GLU A 216 2.76 -16.00 -11.55
N SER A 217 2.89 -15.02 -10.67
CA SER A 217 3.42 -15.24 -9.31
C SER A 217 2.44 -15.95 -8.39
N GLY A 218 1.14 -15.84 -8.66
CA GLY A 218 0.11 -16.26 -7.73
C GLY A 218 -0.01 -15.33 -6.51
N THR A 219 -0.71 -15.79 -5.49
CA THR A 219 -0.98 -15.01 -4.27
C THR A 219 0.27 -14.90 -3.41
N VAL A 220 0.59 -13.68 -3.02
CA VAL A 220 1.71 -13.31 -2.14
C VAL A 220 1.35 -12.02 -1.40
N PRO A 221 1.70 -11.83 -0.12
CA PRO A 221 1.41 -10.59 0.60
C PRO A 221 2.36 -9.50 0.09
N TYR A 222 2.03 -8.96 -1.11
CA TYR A 222 2.97 -8.14 -1.86
C TYR A 222 3.23 -6.79 -1.19
N THR A 223 2.16 -6.07 -0.82
CA THR A 223 2.28 -4.79 -0.12
C THR A 223 1.39 -4.80 1.11
N SER A 224 1.97 -4.45 2.25
CA SER A 224 1.26 -4.32 3.52
C SER A 224 1.54 -2.99 4.20
N PHE A 225 0.64 -2.61 5.10
CA PHE A 225 0.87 -1.54 6.07
C PHE A 225 1.62 -2.10 7.25
N MET A 226 2.70 -1.43 7.59
CA MET A 226 3.53 -1.78 8.72
C MET A 226 3.92 -0.56 9.54
N ALA A 227 4.15 -0.82 10.82
CA ALA A 227 4.61 0.19 11.76
C ALA A 227 5.60 -0.44 12.74
N LYS A 228 6.33 0.39 13.48
CA LYS A 228 7.17 -0.09 14.59
C LYS A 228 6.30 -0.76 15.65
N GLU A 229 6.79 -1.81 16.26
CA GLU A 229 6.08 -2.52 17.33
C GLU A 229 5.70 -1.58 18.49
N SER A 230 6.61 -0.65 18.84
CA SER A 230 6.38 0.39 19.86
C SER A 230 5.19 1.28 19.52
N PHE A 231 5.01 1.66 18.24
CA PHE A 231 3.85 2.43 17.78
C PHE A 231 2.56 1.63 17.97
N LEU A 232 2.50 0.37 17.50
CA LEU A 232 1.33 -0.48 17.61
C LEU A 232 0.93 -0.78 19.06
N LYS A 233 1.91 -0.85 19.98
CA LYS A 233 1.65 -1.04 21.42
C LYS A 233 1.11 0.22 22.09
N LYS A 234 1.66 1.38 21.72
CA LYS A 234 1.29 2.68 22.30
C LYS A 234 -0.06 3.16 21.77
N ASP A 235 -0.28 3.04 20.47
CA ASP A 235 -1.41 3.60 19.73
C ASP A 235 -2.29 2.51 19.09
N LYS A 236 -2.60 1.46 19.86
CA LYS A 236 -3.37 0.30 19.38
C LYS A 236 -4.73 0.69 18.78
N ASP A 237 -5.45 1.61 19.42
CA ASP A 237 -6.73 2.13 18.93
C ASP A 237 -6.59 2.77 17.54
N THR A 238 -5.53 3.52 17.31
CA THR A 238 -5.21 4.11 16.02
C THR A 238 -5.00 3.06 14.94
N ALA A 239 -4.27 1.98 15.24
CA ALA A 239 -4.06 0.90 14.29
C ALA A 239 -5.36 0.14 13.98
N GLU A 240 -6.23 -0.07 14.95
CA GLU A 240 -7.56 -0.66 14.74
C GLU A 240 -8.48 0.25 13.93
N LYS A 241 -8.54 1.55 14.23
CA LYS A 241 -9.29 2.55 13.45
C LYS A 241 -8.80 2.61 12.00
N PHE A 242 -7.49 2.67 11.81
CA PHE A 242 -6.88 2.65 10.48
C PHE A 242 -7.28 1.40 9.69
N THR A 243 -7.15 0.23 10.31
CA THR A 243 -7.45 -1.05 9.66
C THR A 243 -8.94 -1.19 9.34
N ARG A 244 -9.84 -0.64 10.18
CA ARG A 244 -11.28 -0.62 9.92
C ARG A 244 -11.64 0.27 8.74
N ALA A 245 -11.06 1.46 8.65
CA ALA A 245 -11.21 2.35 7.49
C ALA A 245 -10.70 1.69 6.20
N LEU A 246 -9.53 1.04 6.28
CA LEU A 246 -8.96 0.29 5.15
C LEU A 246 -9.87 -0.85 4.73
N TYR A 247 -10.36 -1.67 5.66
CA TYR A 247 -11.26 -2.78 5.34
C TYR A 247 -12.53 -2.30 4.66
N LYS A 248 -13.14 -1.21 5.13
CA LYS A 248 -14.28 -0.57 4.47
C LYS A 248 -13.94 -0.16 3.03
N ALA A 249 -12.74 0.36 2.81
CA ALA A 249 -12.27 0.74 1.47
C ALA A 249 -12.03 -0.49 0.57
N GLN A 250 -11.46 -1.56 1.09
CA GLN A 250 -11.27 -2.82 0.37
C GLN A 250 -12.61 -3.43 -0.06
N GLN A 251 -13.60 -3.49 0.84
CA GLN A 251 -14.95 -3.96 0.53
C GLN A 251 -15.65 -3.07 -0.50
N TRP A 252 -15.43 -1.76 -0.42
CA TRP A 252 -15.98 -0.83 -1.39
C TRP A 252 -15.37 -1.07 -2.79
N VAL A 253 -14.05 -1.20 -2.90
CA VAL A 253 -13.36 -1.49 -4.17
C VAL A 253 -13.77 -2.85 -4.74
N ASP A 254 -13.95 -3.86 -3.90
CA ASP A 254 -14.37 -5.19 -4.33
C ASP A 254 -15.75 -5.16 -5.01
N THR A 255 -16.70 -4.39 -4.46
CA THR A 255 -18.11 -4.38 -4.88
C THR A 255 -18.45 -3.33 -5.94
N HIS A 256 -17.57 -2.37 -6.24
CA HIS A 256 -17.84 -1.29 -7.21
C HIS A 256 -17.15 -1.53 -8.56
N SER A 257 -17.71 -0.90 -9.60
CA SER A 257 -17.15 -0.99 -10.96
C SER A 257 -15.82 -0.25 -11.10
N PRO A 258 -15.00 -0.60 -12.09
CA PRO A 258 -13.75 0.14 -12.37
C PRO A 258 -14.00 1.63 -12.63
N GLU A 259 -15.12 2.02 -13.23
CA GLU A 259 -15.51 3.41 -13.49
C GLU A 259 -15.78 4.17 -12.19
N GLU A 260 -16.54 3.57 -11.27
CA GLU A 260 -16.84 4.17 -9.96
C GLU A 260 -15.57 4.34 -9.11
N ILE A 261 -14.66 3.35 -9.18
CA ILE A 261 -13.37 3.43 -8.49
C ILE A 261 -12.50 4.52 -9.12
N ALA A 262 -12.45 4.59 -10.46
CA ALA A 262 -11.71 5.62 -11.18
C ALA A 262 -12.21 7.04 -10.84
N ASP A 263 -13.53 7.23 -10.75
CA ASP A 263 -14.13 8.50 -10.33
C ASP A 263 -13.73 8.85 -8.88
N ALA A 264 -13.75 7.88 -7.99
CA ALA A 264 -13.39 8.10 -6.59
C ALA A 264 -11.92 8.51 -6.41
N VAL A 265 -10.98 7.92 -7.17
CA VAL A 265 -9.53 8.21 -7.03
C VAL A 265 -9.05 9.35 -7.92
N SER A 266 -9.90 9.88 -8.82
CA SER A 266 -9.52 10.91 -9.81
C SER A 266 -8.86 12.15 -9.22
N PRO A 267 -9.20 12.64 -7.99
CA PRO A 267 -8.52 13.79 -7.41
C PRO A 267 -7.02 13.59 -7.18
N LEU A 268 -6.60 12.33 -7.00
CA LEU A 268 -5.20 11.96 -6.75
C LEU A 268 -4.44 11.61 -8.05
N PHE A 269 -5.14 11.36 -9.17
CA PHE A 269 -4.55 10.94 -10.46
C PHE A 269 -4.88 11.92 -11.59
N LYS A 270 -4.72 13.22 -11.35
CA LYS A 270 -5.09 14.30 -12.29
C LYS A 270 -4.35 14.23 -13.63
N ASP A 271 -3.14 13.69 -13.62
CA ASP A 271 -2.29 13.56 -14.83
C ASP A 271 -2.57 12.26 -15.62
N THR A 272 -3.47 11.41 -15.12
CA THR A 272 -3.85 10.16 -15.79
C THR A 272 -5.28 10.29 -16.31
N SER A 273 -5.48 10.04 -17.60
CA SER A 273 -6.82 10.12 -18.20
C SER A 273 -7.75 9.04 -17.62
N LYS A 274 -9.04 9.37 -17.52
CA LYS A 274 -10.04 8.45 -16.94
C LYS A 274 -10.08 7.08 -17.63
N ASP A 275 -9.94 7.04 -18.95
CA ASP A 275 -9.91 5.80 -19.74
C ASP A 275 -8.71 4.90 -19.32
N ILE A 276 -7.53 5.47 -19.09
CA ILE A 276 -6.38 4.72 -18.55
C ILE A 276 -6.67 4.26 -17.13
N THR A 277 -7.18 5.13 -16.27
CA THR A 277 -7.47 4.78 -14.87
C THR A 277 -8.46 3.62 -14.78
N VAL A 278 -9.55 3.64 -15.56
CA VAL A 278 -10.53 2.55 -15.63
C VAL A 278 -9.89 1.25 -16.10
N LYS A 279 -9.14 1.30 -17.22
CA LYS A 279 -8.43 0.13 -17.78
C LYS A 279 -7.46 -0.51 -16.78
N VAL A 280 -6.74 0.30 -16.04
CA VAL A 280 -5.77 -0.15 -15.03
C VAL A 280 -6.48 -0.80 -13.84
N ILE A 281 -7.55 -0.19 -13.33
CA ILE A 281 -8.33 -0.74 -12.21
C ILE A 281 -8.98 -2.05 -12.63
N GLU A 282 -9.58 -2.13 -13.82
CA GLU A 282 -10.14 -3.37 -14.38
C GLU A 282 -9.10 -4.48 -14.42
N ARG A 283 -7.88 -4.17 -14.88
CA ARG A 283 -6.77 -5.11 -14.96
C ARG A 283 -6.36 -5.64 -13.58
N TYR A 284 -6.21 -4.76 -12.59
CA TYR A 284 -5.88 -5.16 -11.21
C TYR A 284 -7.02 -5.93 -10.53
N LYS A 285 -8.28 -5.58 -10.77
CA LYS A 285 -9.43 -6.36 -10.29
C LYS A 285 -9.44 -7.76 -10.91
N LYS A 286 -9.23 -7.87 -12.23
CA LYS A 286 -9.24 -9.14 -12.96
C LYS A 286 -8.14 -10.10 -12.50
N GLN A 287 -6.97 -9.58 -12.14
CA GLN A 287 -5.88 -10.40 -11.59
C GLN A 287 -5.93 -10.57 -10.07
N HIS A 288 -7.01 -10.12 -9.40
CA HIS A 288 -7.18 -10.17 -7.94
C HIS A 288 -6.03 -9.55 -7.16
N SER A 289 -5.49 -8.42 -7.64
CA SER A 289 -4.37 -7.75 -6.97
C SER A 289 -4.74 -7.07 -5.68
N TYR A 290 -5.95 -6.53 -5.59
CA TYR A 290 -6.42 -5.89 -4.37
C TYR A 290 -6.85 -6.94 -3.36
N ALA A 291 -6.29 -6.91 -2.15
CA ALA A 291 -6.78 -7.72 -1.06
C ALA A 291 -8.20 -7.28 -0.66
N THR A 292 -9.11 -8.23 -0.49
CA THR A 292 -10.50 -7.94 -0.11
C THR A 292 -10.70 -7.76 1.38
N ASN A 293 -9.67 -8.05 2.16
CA ASN A 293 -9.63 -7.83 3.61
C ASN A 293 -8.18 -7.58 4.05
N PRO A 294 -7.93 -7.02 5.25
CA PRO A 294 -6.60 -6.65 5.69
C PRO A 294 -5.76 -7.80 6.29
N LEU A 295 -6.27 -9.03 6.30
CA LEU A 295 -5.56 -10.17 6.91
C LEU A 295 -4.39 -10.61 6.02
N LEU A 296 -3.19 -10.67 6.58
CA LEU A 296 -2.03 -11.32 6.00
C LEU A 296 -1.86 -12.66 6.67
N ASP A 297 -2.13 -13.75 5.95
CA ASP A 297 -2.13 -15.09 6.53
C ASP A 297 -0.76 -15.81 6.45
N ALA A 298 -0.67 -16.95 7.12
CA ALA A 298 0.57 -17.70 7.22
C ALA A 298 0.98 -18.39 5.90
N GLU A 299 0.03 -18.75 5.04
CA GLU A 299 0.33 -19.37 3.74
C GLU A 299 0.94 -18.35 2.78
N GLU A 300 0.38 -17.14 2.74
CA GLU A 300 0.93 -16.04 1.96
C GLU A 300 2.32 -15.64 2.47
N TRP A 301 2.54 -15.61 3.80
CA TRP A 301 3.84 -15.37 4.40
C TRP A 301 4.88 -16.42 4.02
N LYS A 302 4.49 -17.68 3.95
CA LYS A 302 5.34 -18.77 3.49
C LYS A 302 5.71 -18.61 2.01
N GLN A 303 4.73 -18.23 1.17
CA GLN A 303 4.97 -17.97 -0.25
C GLN A 303 5.95 -16.81 -0.45
N LEU A 304 5.80 -15.71 0.31
CA LEU A 304 6.76 -14.62 0.31
C LEU A 304 8.19 -15.11 0.57
N GLN A 305 8.38 -15.90 1.62
CA GLN A 305 9.70 -16.40 1.97
C GLN A 305 10.26 -17.40 0.95
N THR A 306 9.39 -18.17 0.29
CA THR A 306 9.78 -19.03 -0.84
C THR A 306 10.37 -18.19 -1.97
N ILE A 307 9.68 -17.13 -2.38
CA ILE A 307 10.14 -16.19 -3.41
C ILE A 307 11.46 -15.53 -3.02
N MET A 308 11.56 -15.04 -1.79
CA MET A 308 12.80 -14.43 -1.26
C MET A 308 13.98 -15.42 -1.29
N LYS A 309 13.74 -16.67 -0.90
CA LYS A 309 14.75 -17.73 -0.88
C LYS A 309 15.25 -18.07 -2.30
N GLU A 310 14.33 -18.19 -3.25
CA GLU A 310 14.68 -18.43 -4.64
C GLU A 310 15.45 -17.28 -5.30
N ALA A 311 15.19 -16.04 -4.87
CA ALA A 311 15.96 -14.88 -5.29
C ALA A 311 17.31 -14.76 -4.58
N GLY A 312 17.59 -15.59 -3.56
CA GLY A 312 18.83 -15.51 -2.76
C GLY A 312 18.84 -14.37 -1.74
N GLU A 313 17.67 -13.77 -1.44
CA GLU A 313 17.51 -12.62 -0.57
C GLU A 313 17.07 -13.00 0.86
N LEU A 314 16.76 -14.28 1.12
CA LEU A 314 16.38 -14.77 2.44
C LEU A 314 17.55 -15.52 3.09
N GLN A 315 18.09 -14.96 4.19
CA GLN A 315 19.15 -15.62 4.97
C GLN A 315 18.59 -16.74 5.86
N LYS A 316 17.48 -16.47 6.52
CA LYS A 316 16.81 -17.41 7.44
C LYS A 316 15.32 -17.13 7.46
N GLU A 317 14.51 -18.18 7.47
CA GLU A 317 13.05 -18.06 7.60
C GLU A 317 12.67 -17.43 8.95
N VAL A 318 11.65 -16.58 8.91
CA VAL A 318 11.11 -15.87 10.07
C VAL A 318 9.67 -16.33 10.30
N PRO A 319 9.33 -16.80 11.51
CA PRO A 319 7.95 -17.19 11.82
C PRO A 319 6.96 -16.04 11.55
N HIS A 320 5.80 -16.38 11.00
CA HIS A 320 4.73 -15.43 10.68
C HIS A 320 4.36 -14.56 11.90
N GLU A 321 4.14 -15.17 13.04
CA GLU A 321 3.75 -14.51 14.28
C GLU A 321 4.82 -13.55 14.85
N ALA A 322 6.05 -13.65 14.38
CA ALA A 322 7.12 -12.74 14.79
C ALA A 322 7.01 -11.35 14.15
N LEU A 323 6.46 -11.27 12.93
CA LEU A 323 6.43 -10.02 12.15
C LEU A 323 5.04 -9.68 11.59
N VAL A 324 4.00 -10.46 11.92
CA VAL A 324 2.62 -10.21 11.50
C VAL A 324 1.69 -10.16 12.71
N ASN A 325 0.96 -9.08 12.85
CA ASN A 325 -0.07 -8.92 13.89
C ASN A 325 -1.46 -9.11 13.28
N THR A 326 -1.91 -10.36 13.18
CA THR A 326 -3.25 -10.69 12.66
C THR A 326 -4.39 -10.20 13.55
N LYS A 327 -4.14 -10.00 14.86
CA LYS A 327 -5.20 -9.64 15.82
C LYS A 327 -5.87 -8.32 15.49
N ILE A 328 -5.14 -7.37 14.90
CA ILE A 328 -5.70 -6.08 14.47
C ILE A 328 -6.69 -6.32 13.34
N ALA A 329 -6.29 -7.02 12.26
CA ALA A 329 -7.15 -7.35 11.13
C ALA A 329 -8.37 -8.19 11.56
N GLU A 330 -8.16 -9.25 12.37
CA GLU A 330 -9.23 -10.10 12.87
C GLU A 330 -10.27 -9.34 13.71
N SER A 331 -9.84 -8.33 14.47
CA SER A 331 -10.74 -7.53 15.33
C SER A 331 -11.72 -6.67 14.51
N VAL A 332 -11.40 -6.34 13.25
CA VAL A 332 -12.24 -5.54 12.37
C VAL A 332 -13.06 -6.37 11.39
N ILE A 333 -12.56 -7.53 10.97
CA ILE A 333 -13.26 -8.44 10.04
C ILE A 333 -14.46 -9.12 10.73
N LYS A 334 -14.36 -9.44 12.02
CA LYS A 334 -15.39 -10.14 12.80
C LYS A 334 -16.54 -9.25 13.27
N LYS A 335 -16.49 -7.97 13.02
CA LYS A 335 -17.54 -7.00 13.39
C LYS A 335 -18.44 -6.69 12.19
#